data_c0aa7e5f67d8b2b19d39cfff3cea00ce
#
_entry.id   c0aa7e5f67d8b2b19d39cfff3cea00ce
#
_cell.length_a   1.000
_cell.length_b   1.000
_cell.length_c   1.000
_cell.angle_alpha   90.00
_cell.angle_beta   90.00
_cell.angle_gamma   90.00
#
_symmetry.space_group_name_H-M   'P 1'
#
loop_
_entity.id
_entity.type
_entity.pdbx_description
1 polymer ?
#
loop_
_entity_poly.entity_id
_entity_poly.type
_entity_poly.pdbx_seq_one_letter_code
_entity_poly.pdbx_strand_id
1 'polypeptide(L)'
;MKVRLVPLYFAEANDRERQEFADQMVRLKEFYGDVAEFLPEVCVGDPIPEADAILFPQLIFAAFRHNDELTGYKLPMVVLTSRFGTVEMWDWEIVTYLRDLGCTVFSPYNIDMAKVILRAIAIKRTLKG
;
A
#
# COMPACT_ATOMS: atom_id res chain seq x y z
N MET A 1 9.50 -15.34 -7.84
CA MET A 1 8.75 -14.24 -8.47
C MET A 1 8.32 -13.26 -7.39
N LYS A 2 8.63 -12.00 -7.58
CA LYS A 2 8.28 -10.96 -6.62
C LYS A 2 7.08 -10.15 -7.10
N VAL A 3 6.20 -9.78 -6.16
CA VAL A 3 5.11 -8.85 -6.44
C VAL A 3 5.70 -7.45 -6.62
N ARG A 4 5.18 -6.71 -7.61
CA ARG A 4 5.64 -5.34 -7.87
C ARG A 4 4.69 -4.36 -7.19
N LEU A 5 5.21 -3.68 -6.16
CA LEU A 5 4.43 -2.75 -5.35
C LEU A 5 4.82 -1.31 -5.67
N VAL A 6 3.84 -0.45 -5.89
CA VAL A 6 4.07 0.98 -6.03
C VAL A 6 3.62 1.68 -4.73
N PRO A 7 4.55 2.24 -3.95
CA PRO A 7 4.20 2.97 -2.74
C PRO A 7 3.57 4.33 -3.09
N LEU A 8 2.44 4.65 -2.48
CA LEU A 8 1.80 5.95 -2.67
C LEU A 8 1.94 6.80 -1.41
N TYR A 9 2.17 8.09 -1.60
CA TYR A 9 2.20 9.07 -0.52
C TYR A 9 1.23 10.21 -0.81
N PHE A 10 0.84 10.94 0.23
CA PHE A 10 -0.09 12.07 0.12
C PHE A 10 0.68 13.37 0.16
N ALA A 11 0.41 14.26 -0.80
CA ALA A 11 1.07 15.56 -0.89
C ALA A 11 0.87 16.42 0.36
N GLU A 12 -0.25 16.22 1.06
CA GLU A 12 -0.61 16.97 2.27
C GLU A 12 0.21 16.59 3.51
N ALA A 13 1.01 15.53 3.43
CA ALA A 13 1.83 15.09 4.55
C ALA A 13 2.77 16.19 5.02
N ASN A 14 2.85 16.40 6.34
CA ASN A 14 3.80 17.35 6.93
C ASN A 14 5.19 16.71 7.02
N ASP A 15 6.18 17.49 7.51
CA ASP A 15 7.56 17.00 7.56
C ASP A 15 7.72 15.77 8.44
N ARG A 16 7.02 15.71 9.57
CA ARG A 16 7.04 14.55 10.46
C ARG A 16 6.46 13.31 9.76
N GLU A 17 5.34 13.48 9.08
CA GLU A 17 4.68 12.40 8.36
C GLU A 17 5.55 11.90 7.20
N ARG A 18 6.24 12.80 6.50
CA ARG A 18 7.19 12.42 5.44
C ARG A 18 8.35 11.61 5.98
N GLN A 19 8.86 11.97 7.16
CA GLN A 19 9.93 11.21 7.78
C GLN A 19 9.44 9.84 8.23
N GLU A 20 8.23 9.77 8.80
CA GLU A 20 7.61 8.49 9.19
C GLU A 20 7.41 7.58 7.97
N PHE A 21 7.01 8.16 6.82
CA PHE A 21 6.88 7.41 5.58
C PHE A 21 8.22 6.81 5.16
N ALA A 22 9.28 7.61 5.17
CA ALA A 22 10.62 7.16 4.80
C ALA A 22 11.10 6.04 5.72
N ASP A 23 10.90 6.19 7.03
CA ASP A 23 11.25 5.18 8.01
C ASP A 23 10.48 3.87 7.79
N GLN A 24 9.21 4.00 7.48
CA GLN A 24 8.36 2.84 7.22
C GLN A 24 8.80 2.09 5.96
N MET A 25 9.19 2.81 4.91
CA MET A 25 9.69 2.17 3.70
C MET A 25 10.95 1.34 3.96
N VAL A 26 11.85 1.82 4.81
CA VAL A 26 13.04 1.06 5.22
C VAL A 26 12.62 -0.25 5.90
N ARG A 27 11.67 -0.16 6.85
CA ARG A 27 11.16 -1.36 7.55
C ARG A 27 10.52 -2.36 6.61
N LEU A 28 9.67 -1.89 5.70
CA LEU A 28 8.95 -2.78 4.78
C LEU A 28 9.88 -3.49 3.80
N LYS A 29 10.94 -2.81 3.37
CA LYS A 29 11.95 -3.44 2.52
C LYS A 29 12.69 -4.55 3.24
N GLU A 30 12.93 -4.39 4.53
CA GLU A 30 13.53 -5.44 5.36
C GLU A 30 12.58 -6.62 5.56
N PHE A 31 11.31 -6.35 5.88
CA PHE A 31 10.33 -7.41 6.11
C PHE A 31 9.95 -8.17 4.86
N TYR A 32 9.82 -7.50 3.72
CA TYR A 32 9.18 -8.04 2.53
C TYR A 32 10.06 -8.06 1.29
N GLY A 33 11.33 -7.72 1.40
CA GLY A 33 12.25 -7.70 0.25
C GLY A 33 12.43 -9.06 -0.42
N ASP A 34 12.14 -10.15 0.29
CA ASP A 34 12.19 -11.51 -0.25
C ASP A 34 11.00 -11.83 -1.15
N VAL A 35 9.86 -11.16 -0.98
CA VAL A 35 8.63 -11.44 -1.74
C VAL A 35 8.16 -10.28 -2.60
N ALA A 36 8.72 -9.09 -2.42
CA ALA A 36 8.27 -7.86 -3.10
C ALA A 36 9.41 -7.06 -3.71
N GLU A 37 9.12 -6.48 -4.87
CA GLU A 37 9.93 -5.44 -5.50
C GLU A 37 9.22 -4.11 -5.26
N PHE A 38 9.93 -3.14 -4.68
CA PHE A 38 9.38 -1.83 -4.37
C PHE A 38 9.74 -0.86 -5.48
N LEU A 39 8.73 -0.37 -6.20
CA LEU A 39 8.90 0.62 -7.26
C LEU A 39 9.12 2.01 -6.65
N PRO A 40 9.56 2.99 -7.45
CA PRO A 40 9.66 4.37 -6.95
C PRO A 40 8.32 4.89 -6.43
N GLU A 41 8.38 5.71 -5.38
CA GLU A 41 7.21 6.29 -4.74
C GLU A 41 6.48 7.24 -5.69
N VAL A 42 5.13 7.25 -5.60
CA VAL A 42 4.28 8.10 -6.43
C VAL A 42 3.30 8.86 -5.53
N CYS A 43 3.06 10.11 -5.86
CA CYS A 43 2.07 10.93 -5.15
C CYS A 43 0.65 10.51 -5.56
N VAL A 44 -0.26 10.42 -4.60
CA VAL A 44 -1.67 10.18 -4.88
C VAL A 44 -2.18 11.28 -5.83
N GLY A 45 -2.79 10.88 -6.93
CA GLY A 45 -3.25 11.77 -7.99
C GLY A 45 -2.39 11.73 -9.24
N ASP A 46 -1.15 11.26 -9.14
CA ASP A 46 -0.27 11.10 -10.29
C ASP A 46 -0.46 9.74 -10.96
N PRO A 47 -0.12 9.61 -12.24
CA PRO A 47 -0.15 8.32 -12.92
C PRO A 47 0.83 7.35 -12.26
N ILE A 48 0.40 6.09 -12.11
CA ILE A 48 1.26 5.05 -11.54
C ILE A 48 1.88 4.19 -12.64
N PRO A 49 3.10 3.67 -12.42
CA PRO A 49 3.72 2.78 -13.39
C PRO A 49 3.01 1.43 -13.41
N GLU A 50 3.38 0.58 -14.34
CA GLU A 50 2.90 -0.80 -14.36
C GLU A 50 3.33 -1.50 -13.08
N ALA A 51 2.36 -1.98 -12.31
CA ALA A 51 2.57 -2.59 -11.00
C ALA A 51 1.51 -3.66 -10.75
N ASP A 52 1.73 -4.49 -9.73
CA ASP A 52 0.77 -5.52 -9.35
C ASP A 52 -0.20 -5.03 -8.29
N ALA A 53 0.26 -4.15 -7.42
CA ALA A 53 -0.56 -3.62 -6.33
C ALA A 53 -0.02 -2.27 -5.87
N ILE A 54 -0.91 -1.52 -5.23
CA ILE A 54 -0.56 -0.27 -4.54
C ILE A 54 -0.21 -0.61 -3.10
N LEU A 55 0.86 0.00 -2.59
CA LEU A 55 1.26 -0.12 -1.19
C LEU A 55 1.00 1.20 -0.48
N PHE A 56 0.32 1.14 0.65
CA PHE A 56 0.22 2.28 1.57
C PHE A 56 1.08 2.02 2.81
N PRO A 57 2.31 2.58 2.84
CA PRO A 57 3.14 2.54 4.05
C PRO A 57 2.61 3.47 5.13
N GLN A 58 1.74 4.40 4.75
CA GLN A 58 1.16 5.40 5.63
C GLN A 58 -0.21 5.80 5.09
N LEU A 59 -1.16 5.97 6.00
CA LEU A 59 -2.47 6.56 5.71
C LEU A 59 -2.67 7.78 6.60
N ILE A 60 -3.10 8.88 6.01
CA ILE A 60 -3.41 10.12 6.74
C ILE A 60 -4.82 10.58 6.38
N PHE A 61 -5.37 11.54 7.12
CA PHE A 61 -6.73 12.01 6.90
C PHE A 61 -6.96 12.60 5.50
N ALA A 62 -5.90 13.04 4.83
CA ALA A 62 -6.00 13.50 3.44
C ALA A 62 -6.61 12.45 2.51
N ALA A 63 -6.55 11.16 2.87
CA ALA A 63 -7.18 10.09 2.08
C ALA A 63 -8.66 10.35 1.85
N PHE A 64 -9.36 10.96 2.81
CA PHE A 64 -10.79 11.29 2.67
C PHE A 64 -11.07 12.35 1.62
N ARG A 65 -10.05 13.05 1.14
CA ARG A 65 -10.18 14.12 0.13
C ARG A 65 -9.80 13.65 -1.28
N HIS A 66 -9.34 12.42 -1.41
CA HIS A 66 -8.83 11.88 -2.67
C HIS A 66 -9.69 10.74 -3.21
N ASN A 67 -11.02 10.83 -3.04
CA ASN A 67 -11.95 9.79 -3.44
C ASN A 67 -11.80 9.41 -4.91
N ASP A 68 -11.78 10.42 -5.79
CA ASP A 68 -11.76 10.19 -7.23
C ASP A 68 -10.45 9.55 -7.66
N GLU A 69 -9.33 10.04 -7.13
CA GLU A 69 -8.01 9.50 -7.44
C GLU A 69 -7.89 8.05 -6.96
N LEU A 70 -8.29 7.79 -5.72
CA LEU A 70 -8.14 6.45 -5.12
C LEU A 70 -9.06 5.43 -5.79
N THR A 71 -10.30 5.80 -6.12
CA THR A 71 -11.20 4.90 -6.82
C THR A 71 -10.83 4.73 -8.29
N GLY A 72 -10.09 5.68 -8.86
CA GLY A 72 -9.59 5.60 -10.23
C GLY A 72 -8.47 4.60 -10.42
N TYR A 73 -7.71 4.30 -9.38
CA TYR A 73 -6.68 3.26 -9.44
C TYR A 73 -7.35 1.88 -9.44
N LYS A 74 -7.07 1.07 -10.44
CA LYS A 74 -7.73 -0.24 -10.63
C LYS A 74 -6.89 -1.42 -10.09
N LEU A 75 -5.97 -1.14 -9.20
CA LEU A 75 -5.11 -2.15 -8.59
C LEU A 75 -5.54 -2.44 -7.16
N PRO A 76 -5.30 -3.65 -6.66
CA PRO A 76 -5.50 -3.92 -5.23
C PRO A 76 -4.55 -3.06 -4.40
N MET A 77 -4.99 -2.72 -3.19
CA MET A 77 -4.24 -1.92 -2.25
C MET A 77 -3.84 -2.77 -1.05
N VAL A 78 -2.59 -2.64 -0.61
CA VAL A 78 -2.08 -3.34 0.57
C VAL A 78 -1.66 -2.30 1.59
N VAL A 79 -2.21 -2.38 2.80
CA VAL A 79 -1.96 -1.40 3.87
C VAL A 79 -1.03 -2.02 4.91
N LEU A 80 0.19 -1.49 5.01
CA LEU A 80 1.24 -1.98 5.91
C LEU A 80 1.83 -0.79 6.67
N THR A 81 1.05 -0.24 7.59
CA THR A 81 1.31 1.05 8.21
C THR A 81 1.97 0.96 9.59
N SER A 82 1.95 -0.21 10.24
CA SER A 82 2.54 -0.35 11.57
C SER A 82 4.05 -0.60 11.49
N ARG A 83 4.75 -0.27 12.55
CA ARG A 83 6.20 -0.55 12.65
C ARG A 83 6.52 -2.05 12.63
N PHE A 84 5.52 -2.90 12.79
CA PHE A 84 5.68 -4.36 12.73
C PHE A 84 5.44 -4.90 11.31
N GLY A 85 5.22 -4.02 10.32
CA GLY A 85 5.00 -4.42 8.95
C GLY A 85 3.58 -4.92 8.66
N THR A 86 2.62 -4.55 9.50
CA THR A 86 1.22 -4.94 9.38
C THR A 86 0.33 -3.71 9.37
N VAL A 87 -1.00 -3.89 9.37
CA VAL A 87 -1.90 -2.73 9.45
C VAL A 87 -1.90 -2.15 10.86
N GLU A 88 -1.88 -0.82 10.97
CA GLU A 88 -2.01 -0.12 12.24
C GLU A 88 -3.51 0.03 12.58
N MET A 89 -3.88 -0.25 13.82
CA MET A 89 -5.28 -0.17 14.27
C MET A 89 -5.93 1.19 13.99
N TRP A 90 -5.18 2.26 14.13
CA TRP A 90 -5.67 3.61 13.92
C TRP A 90 -6.15 3.85 12.48
N ASP A 91 -5.70 3.03 11.54
CA ASP A 91 -6.00 3.21 10.13
C ASP A 91 -7.25 2.43 9.69
N TRP A 92 -7.89 1.69 10.59
CA TRP A 92 -9.09 0.91 10.27
C TRP A 92 -10.21 1.76 9.68
N GLU A 93 -10.37 2.98 10.17
CA GLU A 93 -11.42 3.89 9.67
C GLU A 93 -11.19 4.22 8.20
N ILE A 94 -9.94 4.53 7.83
CA ILE A 94 -9.59 4.83 6.44
C ILE A 94 -9.71 3.58 5.58
N VAL A 95 -9.26 2.43 6.07
CA VAL A 95 -9.37 1.15 5.34
C VAL A 95 -10.83 0.83 5.05
N THR A 96 -11.70 0.95 6.03
CA THR A 96 -13.13 0.71 5.86
C THR A 96 -13.73 1.67 4.84
N TYR A 97 -13.34 2.94 4.92
CA TYR A 97 -13.78 3.96 3.98
C TYR A 97 -13.40 3.60 2.54
N LEU A 98 -12.16 3.20 2.31
CA LEU A 98 -11.70 2.80 0.98
C LEU A 98 -12.47 1.58 0.45
N ARG A 99 -12.75 0.61 1.31
CA ARG A 99 -13.55 -0.56 0.94
C ARG A 99 -14.98 -0.17 0.56
N ASP A 100 -15.57 0.76 1.30
CA ASP A 100 -16.92 1.26 1.02
C ASP A 100 -16.98 2.01 -0.31
N LEU A 101 -15.88 2.62 -0.73
CA LEU A 101 -15.77 3.24 -2.05
C LEU A 101 -15.61 2.23 -3.19
N GLY A 102 -15.44 0.96 -2.87
CA GLY A 102 -15.27 -0.10 -3.87
C GLY A 102 -13.83 -0.52 -4.13
N CYS A 103 -12.87 0.03 -3.38
CA CYS A 103 -11.47 -0.38 -3.50
C CYS A 103 -11.25 -1.77 -2.91
N THR A 104 -10.39 -2.57 -3.54
CA THR A 104 -9.92 -3.84 -2.98
C THR A 104 -8.75 -3.55 -2.06
N VAL A 105 -8.94 -3.69 -0.75
CA VAL A 105 -7.93 -3.33 0.25
C VAL A 105 -7.62 -4.51 1.14
N PHE A 106 -6.35 -4.88 1.22
CA PHE A 106 -5.83 -5.90 2.12
C PHE A 106 -5.15 -5.25 3.31
N SER A 107 -5.53 -5.69 4.52
CA SER A 107 -5.03 -5.14 5.78
C SER A 107 -4.55 -6.27 6.70
N PRO A 108 -3.39 -6.88 6.42
CA PRO A 108 -2.93 -8.05 7.14
C PRO A 108 -2.52 -7.74 8.59
N TYR A 109 -2.75 -8.68 9.49
CA TYR A 109 -2.43 -8.55 10.92
C TYR A 109 -1.06 -9.09 11.29
N ASN A 110 -0.46 -9.91 10.46
CA ASN A 110 0.86 -10.47 10.72
C ASN A 110 1.65 -10.62 9.42
N ILE A 111 2.96 -10.78 9.55
CA ILE A 111 3.87 -10.84 8.41
C ILE A 111 3.60 -12.06 7.53
N ASP A 112 3.32 -13.22 8.14
CA ASP A 112 3.07 -14.43 7.36
C ASP A 112 1.82 -14.29 6.49
N MET A 113 0.74 -13.72 7.03
CA MET A 113 -0.47 -13.43 6.27
C MET A 113 -0.20 -12.42 5.15
N ALA A 114 0.58 -11.38 5.44
CA ALA A 114 0.96 -10.39 4.45
C ALA A 114 1.73 -11.02 3.30
N LYS A 115 2.70 -11.90 3.59
CA LYS A 115 3.47 -12.59 2.56
C LYS A 115 2.60 -13.50 1.71
N VAL A 116 1.63 -14.19 2.30
CA VAL A 116 0.68 -15.01 1.55
C VAL A 116 -0.11 -14.14 0.56
N ILE A 117 -0.60 -12.98 1.01
CA ILE A 117 -1.34 -12.04 0.17
C ILE A 117 -0.46 -11.55 -0.99
N LEU A 118 0.76 -11.14 -0.70
CA LEU A 118 1.69 -10.61 -1.71
C LEU A 118 2.03 -11.67 -2.75
N ARG A 119 2.28 -12.91 -2.32
CA ARG A 119 2.53 -14.02 -3.23
C ARG A 119 1.33 -14.34 -4.10
N ALA A 120 0.13 -14.30 -3.54
CA ALA A 120 -1.11 -14.54 -4.28
C ALA A 120 -1.31 -13.48 -5.38
N ILE A 121 -1.02 -12.22 -5.09
CA ILE A 121 -1.11 -11.14 -6.09
C ILE A 121 -0.11 -11.38 -7.21
N ALA A 122 1.11 -11.76 -6.90
CA ALA A 122 2.14 -12.06 -7.91
C ALA A 122 1.73 -13.25 -8.80
N ILE A 123 1.17 -14.30 -8.22
CA ILE A 123 0.68 -15.47 -8.95
C ILE A 123 -0.45 -15.07 -9.90
N LYS A 124 -1.37 -14.24 -9.44
CA LYS A 124 -2.49 -13.77 -10.27
C LYS A 124 -2.00 -13.04 -11.53
N ARG A 125 -0.95 -12.22 -11.40
CA ARG A 125 -0.33 -11.56 -12.54
C ARG A 125 0.20 -12.58 -13.55
N THR A 126 0.87 -13.61 -13.08
CA THR A 126 1.44 -14.67 -13.92
C THR A 126 0.34 -15.40 -14.69
N LEU A 127 -0.80 -15.70 -14.04
CA LEU A 127 -1.92 -16.40 -14.69
C LEU A 127 -2.59 -15.54 -15.76
N LYS A 128 -2.54 -14.23 -15.63
CA LYS A 128 -3.12 -13.32 -16.61
C LYS A 128 -2.21 -13.10 -17.82
N GLY A 129 -0.93 -13.28 -17.63
CA GLY A 129 0.08 -13.04 -18.65
C GLY A 129 0.26 -14.17 -19.56
#